data_b653305eba04aae9c1e2ddda9f2c5a24
#
_entry.id   b653305eba04aae9c1e2ddda9f2c5a24
#
_cell.length_a   1.000
_cell.length_b   1.000
_cell.length_c   1.000
_cell.angle_alpha   90.00
_cell.angle_beta   90.00
_cell.angle_gamma   90.00
#
_symmetry.space_group_name_H-M   'P 1'
#
loop_
_entity.id
_entity.type
_entity.pdbx_description
1 polymer ?
#
loop_
_entity_poly.entity_id
_entity_poly.type
_entity_poly.pdbx_seq_one_letter_code
_entity_poly.pdbx_strand_id
1 'polypeptide(L)'
;MSTALVLFRRDLRLADNPALAAACAAHEQVLPLYVHAPREEGEWVPGAASRWWLHHALAALQARLRERHGDLHLRQGGDSLPILQDVLRRTGASAVYWNRCYEPAAIARDTTVKAALQAQGVPVHSFNAALWCEPWHIATRQDAAYRVFTPFWRNLRSRLTGEAPLPPPSPRRWAQTAGGVPLASLELLPRTGWDSGLRETWTPGEQGAREMLEIFADDALGDYARARDLPARHGTSRLSPHLHFGEISPRQIHHMLHARAQRMDAARRPDLEPYLRELGWREFAHHLLYHFPATPTANFDARFDGFRWAGTDDALLQRWQQGRSGIPLVDAGMRELWHTGWMHNRVRMVAASLLAKNLRQHWLTGARWFWDTLVDADLASNTLGWQWVAGCGADAAPYFRVFNPVAQAHKFDPQGVYLRRWLPELAHAPLPLLHEPWKDPALLRHSGYPAPLVDPGQSRLQALAAYRDLRRD
;
A
#
# COMPACT_ATOMS: atom_id res chain seq x y z
N MET A 1 29.57 23.57 -16.51
CA MET A 1 29.13 22.28 -15.91
C MET A 1 27.66 22.28 -15.82
N SER A 2 26.97 21.25 -16.33
CA SER A 2 25.51 21.16 -16.25
C SER A 2 25.09 20.44 -14.96
N THR A 3 24.12 21.02 -14.25
CA THR A 3 23.55 20.43 -13.01
C THR A 3 22.09 20.05 -13.25
N ALA A 4 21.64 18.90 -12.75
CA ALA A 4 20.24 18.49 -12.72
C ALA A 4 19.72 18.32 -11.28
N LEU A 5 18.43 18.62 -11.07
CA LEU A 5 17.71 18.22 -9.86
C LEU A 5 17.01 16.88 -10.10
N VAL A 6 17.11 15.95 -9.16
CA VAL A 6 16.32 14.73 -9.14
C VAL A 6 15.41 14.77 -7.93
N LEU A 7 14.10 14.94 -8.17
CA LEU A 7 13.09 15.02 -7.14
C LEU A 7 12.61 13.61 -6.77
N PHE A 8 13.06 13.11 -5.63
CA PHE A 8 12.58 11.87 -5.02
C PHE A 8 11.23 12.06 -4.33
N ARG A 9 10.37 11.05 -4.41
CA ARG A 9 9.05 11.04 -3.74
C ARG A 9 8.69 9.64 -3.24
N ARG A 10 7.96 8.83 -4.02
CA ARG A 10 7.66 7.41 -3.75
C ARG A 10 8.54 6.50 -4.62
N ASP A 11 9.81 6.78 -4.64
CA ASP A 11 10.84 6.11 -5.42
C ASP A 11 12.18 6.10 -4.65
N LEU A 12 12.09 5.80 -3.33
CA LEU A 12 13.17 5.97 -2.36
C LEU A 12 14.24 4.86 -2.47
N ARG A 13 14.82 4.73 -3.68
CA ARG A 13 15.87 3.77 -4.02
C ARG A 13 16.84 4.36 -5.04
N LEU A 14 18.04 3.79 -5.11
CA LEU A 14 19.04 4.13 -6.12
C LEU A 14 19.01 3.17 -7.31
N ALA A 15 18.86 1.87 -7.08
CA ALA A 15 18.76 0.89 -8.14
C ALA A 15 17.39 0.99 -8.84
N ASP A 16 17.37 0.75 -10.14
CA ASP A 16 16.16 0.79 -10.96
C ASP A 16 15.35 2.10 -10.82
N ASN A 17 16.07 3.22 -10.72
CA ASN A 17 15.49 4.56 -10.66
C ASN A 17 15.72 5.30 -11.99
N PRO A 18 14.75 5.28 -12.92
CA PRO A 18 14.94 5.84 -14.26
C PRO A 18 15.22 7.34 -14.27
N ALA A 19 14.59 8.12 -13.40
CA ALA A 19 14.83 9.57 -13.30
C ALA A 19 16.27 9.87 -12.88
N LEU A 20 16.78 9.17 -11.87
CA LEU A 20 18.15 9.31 -11.40
C LEU A 20 19.14 8.85 -12.48
N ALA A 21 18.88 7.70 -13.13
CA ALA A 21 19.74 7.18 -14.19
C ALA A 21 19.83 8.15 -15.37
N ALA A 22 18.71 8.70 -15.83
CA ALA A 22 18.66 9.66 -16.92
C ALA A 22 19.38 10.99 -16.57
N ALA A 23 19.20 11.51 -15.36
CA ALA A 23 19.89 12.70 -14.90
C ALA A 23 21.41 12.49 -14.84
N CYS A 24 21.87 11.35 -14.29
CA CYS A 24 23.29 11.01 -14.22
C CYS A 24 23.94 10.81 -15.60
N ALA A 25 23.18 10.33 -16.58
CA ALA A 25 23.68 10.17 -17.95
C ALA A 25 23.79 11.50 -18.71
N ALA A 26 22.88 12.45 -18.44
CA ALA A 26 22.78 13.70 -19.20
C ALA A 26 23.57 14.88 -18.59
N HIS A 27 23.89 14.83 -17.29
CA HIS A 27 24.48 15.96 -16.57
C HIS A 27 25.76 15.58 -15.81
N GLU A 28 26.64 16.56 -15.65
CA GLU A 28 27.89 16.37 -14.89
C GLU A 28 27.68 16.32 -13.40
N GLN A 29 26.65 17.05 -12.93
CA GLN A 29 26.30 17.13 -11.51
C GLN A 29 24.81 16.82 -11.31
N VAL A 30 24.51 16.09 -10.24
CA VAL A 30 23.13 15.73 -9.86
C VAL A 30 22.90 16.09 -8.39
N LEU A 31 21.81 16.80 -8.10
CA LEU A 31 21.34 17.08 -6.75
C LEU A 31 20.12 16.21 -6.45
N PRO A 32 20.24 15.19 -5.57
CA PRO A 32 19.08 14.49 -5.02
C PRO A 32 18.30 15.42 -4.08
N LEU A 33 17.01 15.57 -4.34
CA LEU A 33 16.12 16.48 -3.61
C LEU A 33 14.88 15.73 -3.14
N TYR A 34 14.48 15.93 -1.89
CA TYR A 34 13.16 15.56 -1.39
C TYR A 34 12.46 16.80 -0.85
N VAL A 35 11.23 17.03 -1.27
CA VAL A 35 10.38 18.15 -0.80
C VAL A 35 9.23 17.60 0.04
N HIS A 36 9.20 17.95 1.32
CA HIS A 36 8.08 17.62 2.20
C HIS A 36 7.01 18.72 2.13
N ALA A 37 5.97 18.48 1.35
CA ALA A 37 4.83 19.36 1.17
C ALA A 37 3.50 18.61 1.33
N PRO A 38 3.16 18.16 2.56
CA PRO A 38 2.03 17.24 2.78
C PRO A 38 0.67 17.81 2.38
N ARG A 39 0.51 19.13 2.31
CA ARG A 39 -0.75 19.77 1.85
C ARG A 39 -1.08 19.47 0.38
N GLU A 40 -0.07 19.15 -0.43
CA GLU A 40 -0.24 18.81 -1.84
C GLU A 40 -0.79 17.39 -2.07
N GLU A 41 -0.93 16.58 -1.01
CA GLU A 41 -1.54 15.25 -1.08
C GLU A 41 -3.09 15.29 -1.00
N GLY A 42 -3.69 16.48 -0.96
CA GLY A 42 -5.14 16.69 -0.92
C GLY A 42 -5.78 16.12 0.35
N GLU A 43 -6.90 15.42 0.22
CA GLU A 43 -7.62 14.81 1.35
C GLU A 43 -6.90 13.58 1.94
N TRP A 44 -5.92 13.03 1.24
CA TRP A 44 -5.23 11.81 1.60
C TRP A 44 -3.79 12.09 2.07
N VAL A 45 -3.65 13.04 2.97
CA VAL A 45 -2.38 13.31 3.64
C VAL A 45 -1.87 12.02 4.31
N PRO A 46 -0.56 11.68 4.22
CA PRO A 46 -0.02 10.46 4.80
C PRO A 46 -0.37 10.27 6.27
N GLY A 47 -0.91 9.11 6.60
CA GLY A 47 -1.27 8.73 7.96
C GLY A 47 -0.08 8.54 8.88
N ALA A 48 -0.33 8.26 10.16
CA ALA A 48 0.70 8.16 11.18
C ALA A 48 1.73 7.05 10.87
N ALA A 49 1.27 5.87 10.48
CA ALA A 49 2.15 4.76 10.14
C ALA A 49 2.97 5.01 8.86
N SER A 50 2.37 5.66 7.84
CA SER A 50 3.08 6.06 6.62
C SER A 50 4.14 7.13 6.88
N ARG A 51 3.89 8.10 7.77
CA ARG A 51 4.89 9.11 8.18
C ARG A 51 6.07 8.46 8.89
N TRP A 52 5.79 7.51 9.78
CA TRP A 52 6.85 6.74 10.44
C TRP A 52 7.74 6.02 9.41
N TRP A 53 7.13 5.30 8.47
CA TRP A 53 7.88 4.62 7.41
C TRP A 53 8.70 5.59 6.57
N LEU A 54 8.10 6.70 6.15
CA LEU A 54 8.76 7.74 5.34
C LEU A 54 10.03 8.28 6.03
N HIS A 55 9.98 8.52 7.36
CA HIS A 55 11.16 8.95 8.10
C HIS A 55 12.32 7.98 7.94
N HIS A 56 12.06 6.70 8.18
CA HIS A 56 13.11 5.67 8.12
C HIS A 56 13.57 5.40 6.68
N ALA A 57 12.67 5.46 5.71
CA ALA A 57 13.00 5.34 4.29
C ALA A 57 13.91 6.48 3.80
N LEU A 58 13.61 7.73 4.21
CA LEU A 58 14.47 8.89 3.92
C LEU A 58 15.84 8.77 4.60
N ALA A 59 15.89 8.33 5.85
CA ALA A 59 17.14 8.08 6.56
C ALA A 59 17.99 7.02 5.84
N ALA A 60 17.38 5.93 5.40
CA ALA A 60 18.05 4.87 4.65
C ALA A 60 18.58 5.37 3.30
N LEU A 61 17.78 6.15 2.56
CA LEU A 61 18.22 6.75 1.29
C LEU A 61 19.38 7.73 1.49
N GLN A 62 19.34 8.57 2.55
CA GLN A 62 20.45 9.45 2.89
C GLN A 62 21.72 8.67 3.18
N ALA A 63 21.64 7.61 3.97
CA ALA A 63 22.79 6.76 4.29
C ALA A 63 23.39 6.16 3.00
N ARG A 64 22.56 5.63 2.10
CA ARG A 64 22.99 5.06 0.83
C ARG A 64 23.63 6.08 -0.11
N LEU A 65 23.14 7.32 -0.13
CA LEU A 65 23.75 8.40 -0.89
C LEU A 65 25.11 8.81 -0.30
N ARG A 66 25.22 8.89 1.03
CA ARG A 66 26.48 9.22 1.73
C ARG A 66 27.58 8.19 1.50
N GLU A 67 27.25 6.91 1.48
CA GLU A 67 28.19 5.84 1.06
C GLU A 67 28.79 6.07 -0.33
N ARG A 68 28.10 6.87 -1.16
CA ARG A 68 28.51 7.23 -2.53
C ARG A 68 28.96 8.68 -2.65
N HIS A 69 29.36 9.30 -1.54
CA HIS A 69 29.82 10.69 -1.45
C HIS A 69 28.78 11.75 -1.86
N GLY A 70 27.47 11.38 -1.86
CA GLY A 70 26.33 12.29 -2.06
C GLY A 70 25.58 12.54 -0.76
N ASP A 71 24.50 13.32 -0.85
CA ASP A 71 23.50 13.44 0.23
C ASP A 71 22.12 13.74 -0.37
N LEU A 72 21.06 13.47 0.39
CA LEU A 72 19.70 13.87 0.05
C LEU A 72 19.42 15.26 0.60
N HIS A 73 19.21 16.22 -0.29
CA HIS A 73 18.84 17.57 0.12
C HIS A 73 17.35 17.61 0.49
N LEU A 74 17.05 17.87 1.76
CA LEU A 74 15.69 17.90 2.27
C LEU A 74 15.17 19.33 2.32
N ARG A 75 13.96 19.57 1.83
CA ARG A 75 13.25 20.84 1.92
C ARG A 75 11.84 20.61 2.45
N GLN A 76 11.27 21.62 3.11
CA GLN A 76 9.92 21.58 3.67
C GLN A 76 9.18 22.87 3.33
N GLY A 77 7.86 22.76 3.04
CA GLY A 77 7.00 23.92 2.81
C GLY A 77 5.57 23.54 2.47
N GLY A 78 4.77 24.55 2.13
CA GLY A 78 3.37 24.38 1.71
C GLY A 78 3.26 23.80 0.30
N ASP A 79 4.08 24.34 -0.62
CA ASP A 79 4.02 24.04 -2.05
C ASP A 79 5.41 23.69 -2.60
N SER A 80 5.46 22.70 -3.49
CA SER A 80 6.70 22.23 -4.12
C SER A 80 7.26 23.22 -5.12
N LEU A 81 6.43 23.95 -5.88
CA LEU A 81 6.88 24.81 -6.97
C LEU A 81 7.80 25.95 -6.50
N PRO A 82 7.48 26.77 -5.49
CA PRO A 82 8.38 27.81 -4.99
C PRO A 82 9.70 27.24 -4.46
N ILE A 83 9.65 26.05 -3.85
CA ILE A 83 10.84 25.37 -3.32
C ILE A 83 11.74 24.95 -4.49
N LEU A 84 11.19 24.32 -5.53
CA LEU A 84 11.94 23.92 -6.70
C LEU A 84 12.58 25.12 -7.41
N GLN A 85 11.84 26.23 -7.54
CA GLN A 85 12.35 27.48 -8.11
C GLN A 85 13.52 28.07 -7.29
N ASP A 86 13.42 28.02 -5.95
CA ASP A 86 14.50 28.48 -5.06
C ASP A 86 15.75 27.60 -5.23
N VAL A 87 15.59 26.28 -5.24
CA VAL A 87 16.73 25.35 -5.42
C VAL A 87 17.34 25.50 -6.81
N LEU A 88 16.55 25.66 -7.87
CA LEU A 88 17.03 25.93 -9.24
C LEU A 88 17.90 27.19 -9.30
N ARG A 89 17.43 28.29 -8.72
CA ARG A 89 18.20 29.56 -8.67
C ARG A 89 19.51 29.41 -7.92
N ARG A 90 19.53 28.72 -6.77
CA ARG A 90 20.72 28.54 -5.93
C ARG A 90 21.77 27.63 -6.56
N THR A 91 21.34 26.62 -7.30
CA THR A 91 22.22 25.62 -7.87
C THR A 91 22.63 25.91 -9.31
N GLY A 92 21.89 26.78 -10.00
CA GLY A 92 22.03 26.96 -11.45
C GLY A 92 21.65 25.70 -12.23
N ALA A 93 20.84 24.80 -11.62
CA ALA A 93 20.44 23.59 -12.30
C ALA A 93 19.58 23.90 -13.53
N SER A 94 19.87 23.19 -14.63
CA SER A 94 19.30 23.43 -15.96
C SER A 94 18.13 22.49 -16.30
N ALA A 95 17.87 21.47 -15.48
CA ALA A 95 16.77 20.52 -15.71
C ALA A 95 16.29 19.87 -14.40
N VAL A 96 15.04 19.40 -14.41
CA VAL A 96 14.44 18.66 -13.29
C VAL A 96 13.97 17.29 -13.77
N TYR A 97 14.27 16.27 -12.98
CA TYR A 97 13.93 14.87 -13.24
C TYR A 97 13.12 14.31 -12.09
N TRP A 98 12.07 13.52 -12.39
CA TRP A 98 11.32 12.77 -11.37
C TRP A 98 10.68 11.50 -11.91
N ASN A 99 10.33 10.58 -11.02
CA ASN A 99 9.46 9.46 -11.33
C ASN A 99 8.01 9.80 -11.01
N ARG A 100 7.08 9.38 -11.87
CA ARG A 100 5.65 9.72 -11.75
C ARG A 100 5.00 9.07 -10.53
N CYS A 101 4.10 9.80 -9.90
CA CYS A 101 3.09 9.31 -8.97
C CYS A 101 1.73 9.32 -9.69
N TYR A 102 0.84 8.42 -9.31
CA TYR A 102 -0.40 8.16 -10.06
C TYR A 102 -1.67 8.52 -9.28
N GLU A 103 -1.54 9.07 -8.09
CA GLU A 103 -2.65 9.60 -7.30
C GLU A 103 -3.16 10.91 -7.92
N PRO A 104 -4.48 11.16 -7.90
CA PRO A 104 -5.08 12.33 -8.55
C PRO A 104 -4.45 13.67 -8.12
N ALA A 105 -4.22 13.86 -6.80
CA ALA A 105 -3.58 15.07 -6.29
C ALA A 105 -2.13 15.21 -6.79
N ALA A 106 -1.37 14.10 -6.83
CA ALA A 106 0.00 14.09 -7.33
C ALA A 106 0.05 14.41 -8.84
N ILE A 107 -0.87 13.86 -9.63
CA ILE A 107 -0.98 14.16 -11.07
C ILE A 107 -1.27 15.64 -11.29
N ALA A 108 -2.23 16.21 -10.55
CA ALA A 108 -2.59 17.63 -10.66
C ALA A 108 -1.42 18.55 -10.30
N ARG A 109 -0.75 18.27 -9.16
CA ARG A 109 0.46 18.98 -8.73
C ARG A 109 1.55 18.92 -9.80
N ASP A 110 1.90 17.70 -10.25
CA ASP A 110 2.99 17.47 -11.19
C ASP A 110 2.73 18.15 -12.55
N THR A 111 1.47 18.18 -12.99
CA THR A 111 1.06 18.88 -14.20
C THR A 111 1.30 20.38 -14.06
N THR A 112 0.85 20.98 -12.95
CA THR A 112 1.04 22.41 -12.65
C THR A 112 2.51 22.78 -12.53
N VAL A 113 3.27 22.01 -11.75
CA VAL A 113 4.71 22.26 -11.54
C VAL A 113 5.49 22.13 -12.86
N LYS A 114 5.20 21.10 -13.65
CA LYS A 114 5.85 20.90 -14.95
C LYS A 114 5.60 22.05 -15.91
N ALA A 115 4.35 22.47 -16.06
CA ALA A 115 3.98 23.59 -16.93
C ALA A 115 4.67 24.89 -16.49
N ALA A 116 4.67 25.20 -15.19
CA ALA A 116 5.29 26.41 -14.65
C ALA A 116 6.81 26.46 -14.86
N LEU A 117 7.52 25.32 -14.65
CA LEU A 117 8.97 25.25 -14.88
C LEU A 117 9.33 25.32 -16.37
N GLN A 118 8.56 24.66 -17.23
CA GLN A 118 8.74 24.72 -18.69
C GLN A 118 8.53 26.15 -19.23
N ALA A 119 7.53 26.88 -18.72
CA ALA A 119 7.32 28.30 -19.07
C ALA A 119 8.50 29.20 -18.68
N GLN A 120 9.34 28.79 -17.71
CA GLN A 120 10.58 29.47 -17.31
C GLN A 120 11.82 28.96 -18.07
N GLY A 121 11.63 28.11 -19.09
CA GLY A 121 12.73 27.53 -19.87
C GLY A 121 13.45 26.35 -19.19
N VAL A 122 12.91 25.80 -18.09
CA VAL A 122 13.51 24.67 -17.40
C VAL A 122 12.85 23.37 -17.88
N PRO A 123 13.55 22.49 -18.60
CA PRO A 123 13.03 21.21 -19.04
C PRO A 123 12.76 20.29 -17.84
N VAL A 124 11.63 19.58 -17.93
CA VAL A 124 11.20 18.62 -16.90
C VAL A 124 10.97 17.27 -17.53
N HIS A 125 11.69 16.26 -17.03
CA HIS A 125 11.67 14.88 -17.48
C HIS A 125 11.00 13.97 -16.45
N SER A 126 10.02 13.18 -16.87
CA SER A 126 9.29 12.29 -15.96
C SER A 126 9.25 10.86 -16.48
N PHE A 127 9.41 9.87 -15.58
CA PHE A 127 9.58 8.45 -15.92
C PHE A 127 8.61 7.57 -15.12
N ASN A 128 8.44 6.33 -15.59
CA ASN A 128 7.78 5.29 -14.81
C ASN A 128 8.81 4.50 -13.99
N ALA A 129 8.65 4.50 -12.69
CA ALA A 129 9.47 3.70 -11.76
C ALA A 129 8.65 2.81 -10.83
N ALA A 130 7.31 2.96 -10.85
CA ALA A 130 6.41 2.35 -9.87
C ALA A 130 5.58 1.20 -10.43
N LEU A 131 5.37 1.15 -11.74
CA LEU A 131 4.48 0.20 -12.41
C LEU A 131 5.22 -0.58 -13.51
N TRP A 132 4.72 -1.74 -13.85
CA TRP A 132 5.17 -2.47 -15.04
C TRP A 132 4.76 -1.76 -16.33
N CYS A 133 3.55 -1.20 -16.35
CA CYS A 133 3.01 -0.53 -17.50
C CYS A 133 2.26 0.74 -17.07
N GLU A 134 2.42 1.80 -17.84
CA GLU A 134 1.65 3.03 -17.64
C GLU A 134 0.15 2.77 -17.81
N PRO A 135 -0.71 3.34 -16.95
CA PRO A 135 -2.16 3.09 -17.00
C PRO A 135 -2.80 3.42 -18.36
N TRP A 136 -2.30 4.43 -19.06
CA TRP A 136 -2.80 4.84 -20.39
C TRP A 136 -2.28 4.00 -21.55
N HIS A 137 -1.31 3.12 -21.32
CA HIS A 137 -0.82 2.18 -22.33
C HIS A 137 -1.58 0.85 -22.32
N ILE A 138 -2.46 0.63 -21.35
CA ILE A 138 -3.27 -0.57 -21.21
C ILE A 138 -4.75 -0.21 -21.40
N ALA A 139 -5.34 -0.63 -22.52
CA ALA A 139 -6.73 -0.41 -22.84
C ALA A 139 -7.36 -1.67 -23.44
N THR A 140 -8.68 -1.72 -23.47
CA THR A 140 -9.45 -2.73 -24.21
C THR A 140 -9.28 -2.53 -25.73
N ARG A 141 -9.81 -3.46 -26.54
CA ARG A 141 -9.80 -3.29 -28.01
C ARG A 141 -10.57 -2.06 -28.50
N GLN A 142 -11.49 -1.54 -27.69
CA GLN A 142 -12.27 -0.32 -27.96
C GLN A 142 -11.63 0.94 -27.33
N ASP A 143 -10.36 0.88 -26.94
CA ASP A 143 -9.62 1.96 -26.29
C ASP A 143 -10.26 2.45 -24.97
N ALA A 144 -10.95 1.56 -24.27
CA ALA A 144 -11.58 1.85 -22.99
C ALA A 144 -10.79 1.24 -21.82
N ALA A 145 -10.93 1.83 -20.63
CA ALA A 145 -10.32 1.30 -19.42
C ALA A 145 -10.92 -0.05 -19.01
N TYR A 146 -10.07 -0.95 -18.54
CA TYR A 146 -10.53 -2.22 -17.96
C TYR A 146 -11.24 -1.98 -16.62
N ARG A 147 -12.35 -2.70 -16.42
CA ARG A 147 -13.12 -2.70 -15.15
C ARG A 147 -13.14 -4.07 -14.48
N VAL A 148 -12.51 -5.07 -15.11
CA VAL A 148 -12.44 -6.46 -14.64
C VAL A 148 -11.00 -6.93 -14.70
N PHE A 149 -10.53 -7.56 -13.63
CA PHE A 149 -9.13 -7.93 -13.45
C PHE A 149 -8.63 -8.97 -14.47
N THR A 150 -9.39 -10.03 -14.72
CA THR A 150 -8.90 -11.14 -15.55
C THR A 150 -8.50 -10.74 -16.96
N PRO A 151 -9.30 -9.96 -17.73
CA PRO A 151 -8.87 -9.48 -19.05
C PRO A 151 -7.75 -8.45 -18.96
N PHE A 152 -7.72 -7.59 -17.94
CA PHE A 152 -6.61 -6.68 -17.66
C PHE A 152 -5.30 -7.44 -17.47
N TRP A 153 -5.29 -8.43 -16.57
CA TRP A 153 -4.10 -9.25 -16.28
C TRP A 153 -3.58 -9.97 -17.53
N ARG A 154 -4.46 -10.52 -18.34
CA ARG A 154 -4.07 -11.19 -19.59
C ARG A 154 -3.34 -10.23 -20.55
N ASN A 155 -3.83 -8.99 -20.68
CA ASN A 155 -3.18 -7.96 -21.49
C ASN A 155 -1.84 -7.51 -20.87
N LEU A 156 -1.83 -7.18 -19.58
CA LEU A 156 -0.61 -6.77 -18.88
C LEU A 156 0.47 -7.85 -18.98
N ARG A 157 0.14 -9.09 -18.66
CA ARG A 157 1.09 -10.21 -18.68
C ARG A 157 1.79 -10.39 -20.04
N SER A 158 1.08 -10.18 -21.14
CA SER A 158 1.66 -10.27 -22.49
C SER A 158 2.67 -9.16 -22.81
N ARG A 159 2.71 -8.11 -21.98
CA ARG A 159 3.62 -6.95 -22.12
C ARG A 159 4.80 -7.00 -21.16
N LEU A 160 4.82 -7.96 -20.23
CA LEU A 160 5.95 -8.11 -19.31
C LEU A 160 7.19 -8.53 -20.09
N THR A 161 8.05 -7.58 -20.34
CA THR A 161 9.37 -7.80 -20.92
C THR A 161 10.31 -8.25 -19.82
N GLY A 162 11.21 -9.17 -20.09
CA GLY A 162 12.22 -9.60 -19.13
C GLY A 162 13.36 -8.59 -18.97
N GLU A 163 13.10 -7.28 -19.16
CA GLU A 163 14.12 -6.24 -19.04
C GLU A 163 14.78 -6.26 -17.66
N ALA A 164 16.09 -6.23 -17.66
CA ALA A 164 16.86 -6.15 -16.44
C ALA A 164 16.65 -4.78 -15.76
N PRO A 165 16.57 -4.75 -14.42
CA PRO A 165 16.55 -3.51 -13.67
C PRO A 165 17.81 -2.68 -13.92
N LEU A 166 17.66 -1.36 -13.92
CA LEU A 166 18.80 -0.46 -14.06
C LEU A 166 19.73 -0.59 -12.84
N PRO A 167 21.07 -0.65 -13.04
CA PRO A 167 22.00 -0.62 -11.92
C PRO A 167 21.92 0.74 -11.19
N PRO A 168 22.35 0.82 -9.92
CA PRO A 168 22.44 2.08 -9.22
C PRO A 168 23.39 3.01 -9.99
N PRO A 169 22.94 4.17 -10.47
CA PRO A 169 23.78 5.08 -11.23
C PRO A 169 24.78 5.79 -10.33
N SER A 170 25.87 6.26 -10.92
CA SER A 170 26.89 7.10 -10.27
C SER A 170 27.10 8.33 -11.13
N PRO A 171 26.70 9.53 -10.68
CA PRO A 171 27.01 10.77 -11.39
C PRO A 171 28.50 11.04 -11.32
N ARG A 172 29.00 11.87 -12.22
CA ARG A 172 30.42 12.34 -12.15
C ARG A 172 30.63 13.09 -10.84
N ARG A 173 29.65 13.86 -10.38
CA ARG A 173 29.68 14.58 -9.12
C ARG A 173 28.27 14.74 -8.54
N TRP A 174 28.14 14.58 -7.22
CA TRP A 174 26.96 15.01 -6.49
C TRP A 174 27.01 16.52 -6.25
N ALA A 175 25.96 17.24 -6.63
CA ALA A 175 25.84 18.65 -6.33
C ALA A 175 25.42 18.85 -4.87
N GLN A 176 25.81 19.99 -4.31
CA GLN A 176 25.42 20.42 -2.98
C GLN A 176 24.82 21.82 -3.04
N THR A 177 23.94 22.15 -2.12
CA THR A 177 23.36 23.48 -2.00
C THR A 177 23.06 23.81 -0.55
N ALA A 178 22.99 25.10 -0.23
CA ALA A 178 22.54 25.56 1.08
C ALA A 178 21.01 25.54 1.22
N GLY A 179 20.52 25.66 2.46
CA GLY A 179 19.08 25.77 2.75
C GLY A 179 18.35 24.45 2.89
N GLY A 180 19.10 23.33 3.04
CA GLY A 180 18.54 22.06 3.47
C GLY A 180 18.10 22.08 4.93
N VAL A 181 17.13 21.23 5.26
CA VAL A 181 16.66 21.02 6.64
C VAL A 181 17.08 19.63 7.14
N PRO A 182 17.35 19.44 8.42
CA PRO A 182 17.61 18.12 8.97
C PRO A 182 16.33 17.26 8.92
N LEU A 183 16.49 15.94 8.77
CA LEU A 183 15.37 15.00 8.68
C LEU A 183 14.41 15.09 9.89
N ALA A 184 14.96 15.32 11.08
CA ALA A 184 14.18 15.45 12.30
C ALA A 184 13.17 16.62 12.26
N SER A 185 13.49 17.70 11.54
CA SER A 185 12.59 18.86 11.42
C SER A 185 11.35 18.61 10.58
N LEU A 186 11.27 17.50 9.83
CA LEU A 186 10.06 17.10 9.12
C LEU A 186 8.97 16.57 10.07
N GLU A 187 9.28 16.35 11.34
CA GLU A 187 8.36 15.90 12.40
C GLU A 187 7.51 14.67 12.01
N LEU A 188 8.13 13.72 11.32
CA LEU A 188 7.45 12.51 10.80
C LEU A 188 7.25 11.43 11.86
N LEU A 189 8.10 11.42 12.90
CA LEU A 189 8.00 10.44 13.98
C LEU A 189 6.99 10.86 15.06
N PRO A 190 6.35 9.88 15.73
CA PRO A 190 5.46 10.18 16.83
C PRO A 190 6.23 10.74 18.04
N ARG A 191 5.55 11.56 18.82
CA ARG A 191 6.06 12.07 20.11
C ARG A 191 5.82 11.10 21.26
N THR A 192 5.02 10.08 21.05
CA THR A 192 4.67 9.01 22.00
C THR A 192 5.17 7.68 21.48
N GLY A 193 5.49 6.72 22.33
CA GLY A 193 6.14 5.46 21.95
C GLY A 193 5.23 4.38 21.36
N TRP A 194 4.16 4.74 20.64
CA TRP A 194 3.25 3.76 20.05
C TRP A 194 3.86 2.94 18.91
N ASP A 195 4.98 3.36 18.38
CA ASP A 195 5.65 2.77 17.19
C ASP A 195 6.63 1.62 17.53
N SER A 196 6.67 1.13 18.77
CA SER A 196 7.57 0.05 19.20
C SER A 196 7.39 -1.21 18.34
N GLY A 197 6.15 -1.65 18.12
CA GLY A 197 5.86 -2.82 17.30
C GLY A 197 6.23 -2.64 15.82
N LEU A 198 6.16 -1.41 15.29
CA LEU A 198 6.64 -1.11 13.94
C LEU A 198 8.16 -1.29 13.85
N ARG A 199 8.91 -0.77 14.83
CA ARG A 199 10.38 -0.90 14.89
C ARG A 199 10.85 -2.34 15.00
N GLU A 200 10.11 -3.17 15.72
CA GLU A 200 10.39 -4.61 15.86
C GLU A 200 10.09 -5.38 14.58
N THR A 201 9.14 -4.88 13.78
CA THR A 201 8.60 -5.63 12.64
C THR A 201 9.28 -5.29 11.32
N TRP A 202 9.77 -4.05 11.15
CA TRP A 202 10.14 -3.51 9.84
C TRP A 202 11.53 -2.92 9.78
N THR A 203 12.17 -3.12 8.62
CA THR A 203 13.43 -2.47 8.22
C THR A 203 13.19 -1.68 6.94
N PRO A 204 12.69 -0.42 7.01
CA PRO A 204 12.47 0.40 5.82
C PRO A 204 13.78 0.68 5.05
N GLY A 205 13.66 0.89 3.74
CA GLY A 205 14.76 1.17 2.85
C GLY A 205 15.03 0.08 1.81
N GLU A 206 15.84 0.41 0.82
CA GLU A 206 16.16 -0.48 -0.32
C GLU A 206 16.81 -1.80 0.12
N GLN A 207 17.61 -1.77 1.19
CA GLN A 207 18.25 -2.97 1.71
C GLN A 207 17.23 -3.90 2.37
N GLY A 208 16.36 -3.37 3.25
CA GLY A 208 15.29 -4.16 3.88
C GLY A 208 14.33 -4.77 2.85
N ALA A 209 14.04 -4.04 1.76
CA ALA A 209 13.24 -4.57 0.67
C ALA A 209 13.88 -5.78 -0.01
N ARG A 210 15.20 -5.75 -0.23
CA ARG A 210 15.93 -6.86 -0.84
C ARG A 210 15.97 -8.08 0.08
N GLU A 211 16.31 -7.87 1.34
CA GLU A 211 16.33 -8.94 2.34
C GLU A 211 14.98 -9.62 2.46
N MET A 212 13.90 -8.84 2.50
CA MET A 212 12.53 -9.37 2.55
C MET A 212 12.18 -10.17 1.29
N LEU A 213 12.62 -9.71 0.10
CA LEU A 213 12.43 -10.44 -1.16
C LEU A 213 13.23 -11.76 -1.19
N GLU A 214 14.45 -11.77 -0.67
CA GLU A 214 15.28 -12.96 -0.58
C GLU A 214 14.67 -14.00 0.38
N ILE A 215 14.26 -13.57 1.59
CA ILE A 215 13.55 -14.44 2.55
C ILE A 215 12.29 -15.02 1.92
N PHE A 216 11.49 -14.21 1.25
CA PHE A 216 10.28 -14.68 0.56
C PHE A 216 10.60 -15.71 -0.52
N ALA A 217 11.61 -15.48 -1.31
CA ALA A 217 12.00 -16.37 -2.40
C ALA A 217 12.56 -17.72 -1.89
N ASP A 218 13.20 -17.72 -0.70
CA ASP A 218 13.75 -18.92 -0.09
C ASP A 218 12.67 -19.73 0.64
N ASP A 219 11.86 -19.09 1.46
CA ASP A 219 11.04 -19.74 2.47
C ASP A 219 9.57 -19.91 2.07
N ALA A 220 9.03 -18.99 1.27
CA ALA A 220 7.59 -18.90 1.07
C ALA A 220 7.12 -19.09 -0.38
N LEU A 221 7.94 -18.75 -1.37
CA LEU A 221 7.55 -18.75 -2.77
C LEU A 221 7.08 -20.12 -3.27
N GLY A 222 7.74 -21.19 -2.82
CA GLY A 222 7.44 -22.58 -3.25
C GLY A 222 6.03 -23.06 -2.86
N ASP A 223 5.48 -22.58 -1.74
CA ASP A 223 4.14 -22.93 -1.24
C ASP A 223 3.17 -21.72 -1.29
N TYR A 224 3.54 -20.65 -2.00
CA TYR A 224 2.82 -19.39 -1.98
C TYR A 224 1.34 -19.52 -2.30
N ALA A 225 1.00 -20.29 -3.33
CA ALA A 225 -0.40 -20.48 -3.77
C ALA A 225 -1.32 -20.95 -2.64
N ARG A 226 -0.79 -21.73 -1.69
CA ARG A 226 -1.52 -22.26 -0.53
C ARG A 226 -1.31 -21.42 0.73
N ALA A 227 -0.05 -21.07 1.01
CA ALA A 227 0.34 -20.44 2.27
C ALA A 227 -0.11 -18.96 2.36
N ARG A 228 -0.30 -18.29 1.21
CA ARG A 228 -0.73 -16.88 1.13
C ARG A 228 -2.05 -16.56 1.84
N ASP A 229 -2.88 -17.55 2.07
CA ASP A 229 -4.18 -17.37 2.73
C ASP A 229 -4.14 -17.66 4.24
N LEU A 230 -3.02 -18.14 4.77
CA LEU A 230 -2.87 -18.58 6.16
C LEU A 230 -2.20 -17.49 7.02
N PRO A 231 -2.94 -16.70 7.82
CA PRO A 231 -2.39 -15.55 8.54
C PRO A 231 -1.38 -15.95 9.64
N ALA A 232 -1.45 -17.20 10.13
CA ALA A 232 -0.49 -17.72 11.10
C ALA A 232 0.91 -17.99 10.51
N ARG A 233 1.03 -18.05 9.17
CA ARG A 233 2.28 -18.39 8.47
C ARG A 233 2.92 -17.16 7.84
N HIS A 234 4.24 -17.16 7.72
CA HIS A 234 4.98 -16.22 6.89
C HIS A 234 4.91 -16.63 5.42
N GLY A 235 3.68 -16.69 4.87
CA GLY A 235 3.39 -17.17 3.51
C GLY A 235 3.30 -16.07 2.44
N THR A 236 3.57 -14.81 2.80
CA THR A 236 3.51 -13.65 1.90
C THR A 236 4.83 -12.90 1.88
N SER A 237 5.10 -12.15 0.80
CA SER A 237 6.36 -11.40 0.66
C SER A 237 6.50 -10.22 1.62
N ARG A 238 5.39 -9.69 2.14
CA ARG A 238 5.36 -8.46 2.96
C ARG A 238 6.04 -7.24 2.31
N LEU A 239 6.15 -7.23 0.98
CA LEU A 239 6.79 -6.16 0.22
C LEU A 239 5.87 -4.96 -0.06
N SER A 240 4.62 -5.00 0.40
CA SER A 240 3.66 -3.93 0.12
C SER A 240 4.10 -2.54 0.58
N PRO A 241 4.71 -2.33 1.78
CA PRO A 241 5.23 -1.03 2.17
C PRO A 241 6.41 -0.58 1.29
N HIS A 242 7.33 -1.49 1.02
CA HIS A 242 8.50 -1.21 0.18
C HIS A 242 8.12 -0.82 -1.25
N LEU A 243 7.07 -1.45 -1.80
CA LEU A 243 6.50 -1.09 -3.11
C LEU A 243 5.80 0.27 -3.07
N HIS A 244 5.11 0.60 -1.98
CA HIS A 244 4.43 1.89 -1.80
C HIS A 244 5.43 3.06 -1.76
N PHE A 245 6.50 2.92 -0.98
CA PHE A 245 7.55 3.95 -0.88
C PHE A 245 8.59 3.86 -2.01
N GLY A 246 8.45 2.89 -2.90
CA GLY A 246 9.33 2.71 -4.05
C GLY A 246 10.76 2.34 -3.69
N GLU A 247 10.96 1.65 -2.58
CA GLU A 247 12.23 1.08 -2.13
C GLU A 247 12.65 -0.13 -2.96
N ILE A 248 11.68 -0.74 -3.65
CA ILE A 248 11.84 -1.78 -4.66
C ILE A 248 10.81 -1.58 -5.77
N SER A 249 11.18 -1.94 -7.00
CA SER A 249 10.25 -1.88 -8.15
C SER A 249 9.64 -3.26 -8.44
N PRO A 250 8.46 -3.30 -9.07
CA PRO A 250 7.89 -4.55 -9.60
C PRO A 250 8.83 -5.24 -10.60
N ARG A 251 9.63 -4.48 -11.36
CA ARG A 251 10.62 -4.98 -12.32
C ARG A 251 11.76 -5.72 -11.61
N GLN A 252 12.29 -5.16 -10.51
CA GLN A 252 13.32 -5.82 -9.69
C GLN A 252 12.81 -7.14 -9.12
N ILE A 253 11.58 -7.16 -8.58
CA ILE A 253 10.96 -8.37 -8.05
C ILE A 253 10.81 -9.43 -9.15
N HIS A 254 10.22 -9.05 -10.29
CA HIS A 254 10.02 -9.94 -11.42
C HIS A 254 11.35 -10.55 -11.89
N HIS A 255 12.36 -9.69 -12.12
CA HIS A 255 13.68 -10.11 -12.61
C HIS A 255 14.35 -11.09 -11.65
N MET A 256 14.39 -10.78 -10.35
CA MET A 256 15.05 -11.62 -9.34
C MET A 256 14.36 -12.98 -9.21
N LEU A 257 13.03 -13.01 -9.14
CA LEU A 257 12.28 -14.27 -9.01
C LEU A 257 12.44 -15.16 -10.25
N HIS A 258 12.41 -14.58 -11.45
CA HIS A 258 12.65 -15.33 -12.68
C HIS A 258 14.07 -15.86 -12.77
N ALA A 259 15.08 -15.03 -12.48
CA ALA A 259 16.49 -15.46 -12.49
C ALA A 259 16.73 -16.59 -11.47
N ARG A 260 16.10 -16.52 -10.28
CA ARG A 260 16.19 -17.58 -9.29
C ARG A 260 15.51 -18.86 -9.76
N ALA A 261 14.29 -18.77 -10.27
CA ALA A 261 13.54 -19.92 -10.78
C ALA A 261 14.29 -20.64 -11.93
N GLN A 262 14.97 -19.89 -12.80
CA GLN A 262 15.76 -20.46 -13.89
C GLN A 262 16.98 -21.27 -13.41
N ARG A 263 17.55 -20.93 -12.25
CA ARG A 263 18.70 -21.65 -11.65
C ARG A 263 18.32 -22.93 -10.91
N MET A 264 17.01 -23.15 -10.70
CA MET A 264 16.49 -24.33 -10.02
C MET A 264 16.20 -25.46 -11.00
N ASP A 265 16.34 -26.71 -10.53
CA ASP A 265 15.89 -27.89 -11.27
C ASP A 265 14.41 -27.77 -11.65
N ALA A 266 14.06 -28.21 -12.84
CA ALA A 266 12.68 -28.07 -13.38
C ALA A 266 11.62 -28.64 -12.41
N ALA A 267 11.92 -29.77 -11.72
CA ALA A 267 11.02 -30.40 -10.76
C ALA A 267 10.82 -29.59 -9.46
N ARG A 268 11.73 -28.65 -9.14
CA ARG A 268 11.67 -27.81 -7.94
C ARG A 268 11.32 -26.35 -8.25
N ARG A 269 11.16 -26.02 -9.53
CA ARG A 269 10.87 -24.65 -9.96
C ARG A 269 9.51 -24.22 -9.45
N PRO A 270 9.43 -23.11 -8.66
CA PRO A 270 8.16 -22.59 -8.17
C PRO A 270 7.31 -22.04 -9.32
N ASP A 271 5.99 -22.21 -9.22
CA ASP A 271 5.07 -21.45 -10.07
C ASP A 271 5.00 -20.01 -9.60
N LEU A 272 5.52 -19.09 -10.41
CA LEU A 272 5.55 -17.67 -10.11
C LEU A 272 4.20 -16.98 -10.38
N GLU A 273 3.32 -17.59 -11.18
CA GLU A 273 2.09 -16.98 -11.62
C GLU A 273 1.17 -16.50 -10.49
N PRO A 274 0.94 -17.29 -9.41
CA PRO A 274 0.11 -16.83 -8.29
C PRO A 274 0.63 -15.55 -7.63
N TYR A 275 1.95 -15.40 -7.49
CA TYR A 275 2.54 -14.22 -6.90
C TYR A 275 2.57 -13.01 -7.86
N LEU A 276 2.97 -13.22 -9.12
CA LEU A 276 2.96 -12.16 -10.14
C LEU A 276 1.55 -11.61 -10.37
N ARG A 277 0.53 -12.46 -10.23
CA ARG A 277 -0.86 -12.05 -10.31
C ARG A 277 -1.26 -11.08 -9.19
N GLU A 278 -0.67 -11.18 -8.00
CA GLU A 278 -0.91 -10.21 -6.92
C GLU A 278 -0.27 -8.85 -7.21
N LEU A 279 0.92 -8.84 -7.80
CA LEU A 279 1.49 -7.60 -8.33
C LEU A 279 0.62 -7.04 -9.46
N GLY A 280 0.01 -7.91 -10.28
CA GLY A 280 -1.00 -7.54 -11.27
C GLY A 280 -2.23 -6.87 -10.67
N TRP A 281 -2.70 -7.28 -9.48
CA TRP A 281 -3.78 -6.60 -8.77
C TRP A 281 -3.39 -5.18 -8.35
N ARG A 282 -2.13 -4.96 -7.93
CA ARG A 282 -1.60 -3.62 -7.65
C ARG A 282 -1.60 -2.75 -8.92
N GLU A 283 -1.16 -3.27 -10.06
CA GLU A 283 -1.21 -2.57 -11.34
C GLU A 283 -2.66 -2.22 -11.73
N PHE A 284 -3.59 -3.15 -11.54
CA PHE A 284 -5.01 -2.93 -11.81
C PHE A 284 -5.61 -1.85 -10.89
N ALA A 285 -5.22 -1.81 -9.64
CA ALA A 285 -5.64 -0.76 -8.71
C ALA A 285 -5.21 0.64 -9.19
N HIS A 286 -3.95 0.78 -9.63
CA HIS A 286 -3.44 2.04 -10.20
C HIS A 286 -4.10 2.39 -11.53
N HIS A 287 -4.38 1.39 -12.38
CA HIS A 287 -5.15 1.57 -13.61
C HIS A 287 -6.55 2.13 -13.33
N LEU A 288 -7.24 1.57 -12.34
CA LEU A 288 -8.56 2.05 -11.94
C LEU A 288 -8.50 3.47 -11.35
N LEU A 289 -7.54 3.73 -10.46
CA LEU A 289 -7.39 5.06 -9.85
C LEU A 289 -7.11 6.14 -10.90
N TYR A 290 -6.27 5.84 -11.88
CA TYR A 290 -5.95 6.76 -12.97
C TYR A 290 -7.16 7.08 -13.83
N HIS A 291 -7.92 6.07 -14.26
CA HIS A 291 -9.06 6.25 -15.15
C HIS A 291 -10.34 6.68 -14.41
N PHE A 292 -10.44 6.44 -13.11
CA PHE A 292 -11.59 6.78 -12.27
C PHE A 292 -11.13 7.53 -11.01
N PRO A 293 -10.59 8.76 -11.16
CA PRO A 293 -9.92 9.49 -10.09
C PRO A 293 -10.81 9.91 -8.92
N ALA A 294 -12.14 9.84 -9.06
CA ALA A 294 -13.09 10.12 -7.99
C ALA A 294 -13.28 8.95 -7.01
N THR A 295 -12.82 7.74 -7.36
CA THR A 295 -13.09 6.52 -6.58
C THR A 295 -12.53 6.53 -5.15
N PRO A 296 -11.48 7.27 -4.77
CA PRO A 296 -11.08 7.34 -3.36
C PRO A 296 -12.16 7.86 -2.41
N THR A 297 -13.13 8.63 -2.90
CA THR A 297 -14.21 9.22 -2.09
C THR A 297 -15.61 8.92 -2.61
N ALA A 298 -15.75 8.45 -3.86
CA ALA A 298 -17.03 8.11 -4.49
C ALA A 298 -17.10 6.62 -4.84
N ASN A 299 -18.29 6.05 -4.84
CA ASN A 299 -18.49 4.67 -5.25
C ASN A 299 -18.15 4.48 -6.74
N PHE A 300 -17.41 3.41 -7.08
CA PHE A 300 -17.16 3.07 -8.48
C PHE A 300 -18.47 2.68 -9.20
N ASP A 301 -19.34 1.98 -8.51
CA ASP A 301 -20.72 1.71 -8.94
C ASP A 301 -21.65 2.72 -8.25
N ALA A 302 -22.08 3.75 -8.98
CA ALA A 302 -22.91 4.84 -8.48
C ALA A 302 -24.27 4.38 -7.90
N ARG A 303 -24.76 3.17 -8.25
CA ARG A 303 -25.96 2.62 -7.63
C ARG A 303 -25.83 2.53 -6.11
N PHE A 304 -24.61 2.31 -5.59
CA PHE A 304 -24.35 2.24 -4.16
C PHE A 304 -24.45 3.60 -3.43
N ASP A 305 -24.64 4.71 -4.14
CA ASP A 305 -24.94 6.00 -3.53
C ASP A 305 -26.32 5.95 -2.83
N GLY A 306 -27.24 5.09 -3.33
CA GLY A 306 -28.53 4.77 -2.69
C GLY A 306 -28.46 3.67 -1.63
N PHE A 307 -27.29 3.06 -1.34
CA PHE A 307 -27.21 1.99 -0.35
C PHE A 307 -27.46 2.54 1.07
N ARG A 308 -28.37 1.92 1.80
CA ARG A 308 -28.76 2.33 3.17
C ARG A 308 -27.71 1.91 4.18
N TRP A 309 -26.65 2.72 4.30
CA TRP A 309 -25.67 2.60 5.39
C TRP A 309 -26.35 2.87 6.72
N ALA A 310 -25.85 2.25 7.80
CA ALA A 310 -26.26 2.65 9.14
C ALA A 310 -25.70 4.05 9.47
N GLY A 311 -26.37 4.77 10.36
CA GLY A 311 -25.80 6.01 10.91
C GLY A 311 -24.46 5.75 11.59
N THR A 312 -23.61 6.78 11.65
CA THR A 312 -22.31 6.70 12.35
C THR A 312 -22.54 6.42 13.84
N ASP A 313 -21.88 5.38 14.34
CA ASP A 313 -21.85 5.02 15.75
C ASP A 313 -20.39 4.98 16.21
N ASP A 314 -19.98 6.05 16.88
CA ASP A 314 -18.58 6.23 17.30
C ASP A 314 -18.13 5.16 18.30
N ALA A 315 -19.01 4.71 19.19
CA ALA A 315 -18.68 3.67 20.18
C ALA A 315 -18.45 2.32 19.50
N LEU A 316 -19.27 1.99 18.51
CA LEU A 316 -19.12 0.80 17.67
C LEU A 316 -17.83 0.87 16.85
N LEU A 317 -17.57 2.01 16.21
CA LEU A 317 -16.35 2.23 15.42
C LEU A 317 -15.12 2.10 16.29
N GLN A 318 -15.11 2.71 17.48
CA GLN A 318 -13.99 2.62 18.41
C GLN A 318 -13.73 1.16 18.87
N ARG A 319 -14.77 0.38 19.15
CA ARG A 319 -14.61 -1.05 19.47
C ARG A 319 -14.02 -1.84 18.32
N TRP A 320 -14.46 -1.59 17.08
CA TRP A 320 -13.89 -2.22 15.90
C TRP A 320 -12.41 -1.81 15.71
N GLN A 321 -12.08 -0.54 15.79
CA GLN A 321 -10.72 0.00 15.67
C GLN A 321 -9.75 -0.58 16.72
N GLN A 322 -10.24 -0.78 17.95
CA GLN A 322 -9.45 -1.32 19.06
C GLN A 322 -9.33 -2.86 19.06
N GLY A 323 -9.91 -3.57 18.08
CA GLY A 323 -9.96 -5.03 18.10
C GLY A 323 -10.74 -5.58 19.30
N ARG A 324 -11.93 -5.01 19.54
CA ARG A 324 -12.87 -5.35 20.60
C ARG A 324 -14.28 -5.55 20.06
N SER A 325 -14.41 -5.99 18.83
CA SER A 325 -15.70 -6.26 18.18
C SER A 325 -16.41 -7.50 18.75
N GLY A 326 -15.69 -8.34 19.48
CA GLY A 326 -16.16 -9.64 19.97
C GLY A 326 -16.13 -10.73 18.90
N ILE A 327 -15.52 -10.46 17.74
CA ILE A 327 -15.33 -11.41 16.64
C ILE A 327 -13.84 -11.73 16.53
N PRO A 328 -13.36 -12.90 17.00
CA PRO A 328 -11.93 -13.16 17.20
C PRO A 328 -11.03 -12.91 16.00
N LEU A 329 -11.40 -13.33 14.79
CA LEU A 329 -10.56 -13.12 13.60
C LEU A 329 -10.40 -11.65 13.24
N VAL A 330 -11.48 -10.86 13.43
CA VAL A 330 -11.43 -9.40 13.20
C VAL A 330 -10.60 -8.72 14.27
N ASP A 331 -10.83 -9.07 15.54
CA ASP A 331 -10.12 -8.45 16.67
C ASP A 331 -8.62 -8.74 16.61
N ALA A 332 -8.25 -9.98 16.30
CA ALA A 332 -6.85 -10.37 16.07
C ALA A 332 -6.21 -9.53 14.95
N GLY A 333 -6.92 -9.34 13.83
CA GLY A 333 -6.44 -8.53 12.72
C GLY A 333 -6.27 -7.06 13.06
N MET A 334 -7.22 -6.47 13.79
CA MET A 334 -7.14 -5.06 14.19
C MET A 334 -6.00 -4.83 15.21
N ARG A 335 -5.71 -5.80 16.07
CA ARG A 335 -4.57 -5.74 17.00
C ARG A 335 -3.23 -5.96 16.28
N GLU A 336 -3.16 -6.87 15.30
CA GLU A 336 -2.00 -6.98 14.41
C GLU A 336 -1.73 -5.66 13.71
N LEU A 337 -2.77 -5.05 13.11
CA LEU A 337 -2.67 -3.75 12.46
C LEU A 337 -2.13 -2.67 13.40
N TRP A 338 -2.69 -2.56 14.60
CA TRP A 338 -2.26 -1.55 15.56
C TRP A 338 -0.81 -1.72 16.03
N HIS A 339 -0.38 -2.97 16.22
CA HIS A 339 0.96 -3.28 16.70
C HIS A 339 2.02 -3.18 15.59
N THR A 340 1.72 -3.70 14.40
CA THR A 340 2.71 -3.84 13.32
C THR A 340 2.56 -2.84 12.18
N GLY A 341 1.47 -2.07 12.15
CA GLY A 341 1.11 -1.24 11.01
C GLY A 341 0.72 -2.05 9.76
N TRP A 342 0.47 -3.37 9.91
CA TRP A 342 0.15 -4.25 8.79
C TRP A 342 -0.90 -5.29 9.21
N MET A 343 -1.67 -5.76 8.25
CA MET A 343 -2.64 -6.83 8.46
C MET A 343 -2.61 -7.77 7.27
N HIS A 344 -2.66 -9.06 7.53
CA HIS A 344 -2.73 -10.08 6.49
C HIS A 344 -3.94 -9.86 5.57
N ASN A 345 -3.77 -9.96 4.23
CA ASN A 345 -4.83 -9.62 3.25
C ASN A 345 -6.15 -10.35 3.50
N ARG A 346 -6.11 -11.65 3.83
CA ARG A 346 -7.32 -12.42 4.15
C ARG A 346 -8.08 -11.82 5.33
N VAL A 347 -7.36 -11.34 6.33
CA VAL A 347 -7.96 -10.73 7.53
C VAL A 347 -8.48 -9.32 7.23
N ARG A 348 -7.77 -8.53 6.39
CA ARG A 348 -8.30 -7.22 5.90
C ARG A 348 -9.68 -7.38 5.28
N MET A 349 -9.86 -8.40 4.42
CA MET A 349 -11.15 -8.66 3.77
C MET A 349 -12.26 -8.97 4.79
N VAL A 350 -11.97 -9.73 5.83
CA VAL A 350 -12.95 -10.10 6.86
C VAL A 350 -13.27 -8.92 7.78
N ALA A 351 -12.25 -8.16 8.21
CA ALA A 351 -12.40 -6.97 9.03
C ALA A 351 -13.20 -5.87 8.31
N ALA A 352 -12.90 -5.64 7.04
CA ALA A 352 -13.63 -4.69 6.20
C ALA A 352 -15.07 -5.17 5.94
N SER A 353 -15.28 -6.48 5.74
CA SER A 353 -16.64 -7.04 5.58
C SER A 353 -17.47 -6.91 6.83
N LEU A 354 -16.90 -7.11 8.03
CA LEU A 354 -17.63 -6.88 9.26
C LEU A 354 -18.10 -5.42 9.32
N LEU A 355 -17.21 -4.46 9.09
CA LEU A 355 -17.55 -3.04 9.14
C LEU A 355 -18.61 -2.66 8.09
N ALA A 356 -18.33 -2.92 6.82
CA ALA A 356 -19.15 -2.42 5.72
C ALA A 356 -20.46 -3.21 5.53
N LYS A 357 -20.47 -4.50 5.83
CA LYS A 357 -21.63 -5.37 5.58
C LYS A 357 -22.44 -5.67 6.85
N ASN A 358 -21.81 -6.23 7.86
CA ASN A 358 -22.53 -6.62 9.07
C ASN A 358 -22.93 -5.41 9.91
N LEU A 359 -22.03 -4.45 10.10
CA LEU A 359 -22.29 -3.21 10.84
C LEU A 359 -22.88 -2.10 9.94
N ARG A 360 -22.88 -2.29 8.63
CA ARG A 360 -23.34 -1.35 7.61
C ARG A 360 -22.80 0.07 7.78
N GLN A 361 -21.58 0.20 8.31
CA GLN A 361 -20.87 1.47 8.34
C GLN A 361 -20.29 1.78 6.95
N HIS A 362 -20.27 3.05 6.57
CA HIS A 362 -19.77 3.44 5.25
C HIS A 362 -18.32 2.99 5.07
N TRP A 363 -17.99 2.39 3.94
CA TRP A 363 -16.67 1.83 3.66
C TRP A 363 -15.53 2.85 3.79
N LEU A 364 -15.81 4.13 3.47
CA LEU A 364 -14.82 5.21 3.55
C LEU A 364 -14.33 5.44 4.98
N THR A 365 -15.16 5.21 6.00
CA THR A 365 -14.75 5.30 7.41
C THR A 365 -13.63 4.29 7.72
N GLY A 366 -13.79 3.06 7.26
CA GLY A 366 -12.75 2.04 7.42
C GLY A 366 -11.51 2.30 6.55
N ALA A 367 -11.71 2.80 5.32
CA ALA A 367 -10.62 3.16 4.42
C ALA A 367 -9.72 4.27 5.01
N ARG A 368 -10.32 5.27 5.68
CA ARG A 368 -9.58 6.34 6.39
C ARG A 368 -8.84 5.81 7.62
N TRP A 369 -9.41 4.87 8.36
CA TRP A 369 -8.72 4.22 9.47
C TRP A 369 -7.50 3.41 8.99
N PHE A 370 -7.66 2.62 7.94
CA PHE A 370 -6.55 1.89 7.34
C PHE A 370 -5.49 2.82 6.75
N TRP A 371 -5.88 3.95 6.18
CA TRP A 371 -4.96 4.97 5.68
C TRP A 371 -4.04 5.54 6.77
N ASP A 372 -4.57 5.74 7.96
CA ASP A 372 -3.78 6.26 9.09
C ASP A 372 -2.87 5.19 9.73
N THR A 373 -3.34 3.95 9.80
CA THR A 373 -2.71 2.90 10.60
C THR A 373 -1.84 1.92 9.82
N LEU A 374 -1.98 1.84 8.49
CA LEU A 374 -1.17 0.96 7.64
C LEU A 374 0.15 1.61 7.21
N VAL A 375 1.25 0.88 7.33
CA VAL A 375 2.56 1.25 6.75
C VAL A 375 2.57 1.09 5.22
N ASP A 376 1.66 0.30 4.67
CA ASP A 376 1.49 0.08 3.23
C ASP A 376 0.24 0.78 2.66
N ALA A 377 -0.18 1.90 3.26
CA ALA A 377 -1.35 2.67 2.83
C ALA A 377 -1.12 3.26 1.42
N ASP A 378 -1.45 2.49 0.41
CA ASP A 378 -1.45 2.88 -1.00
C ASP A 378 -2.86 3.27 -1.44
N LEU A 379 -3.06 4.45 -2.00
CA LEU A 379 -4.40 4.98 -2.28
C LEU A 379 -5.16 4.11 -3.28
N ALA A 380 -4.48 3.61 -4.31
CA ALA A 380 -5.09 2.75 -5.32
C ALA A 380 -5.55 1.43 -4.71
N SER A 381 -4.64 0.75 -3.99
CA SER A 381 -4.91 -0.56 -3.38
C SER A 381 -5.92 -0.47 -2.24
N ASN A 382 -5.85 0.57 -1.40
CA ASN A 382 -6.80 0.81 -0.30
C ASN A 382 -8.21 1.06 -0.85
N THR A 383 -8.35 1.93 -1.86
CA THR A 383 -9.62 2.21 -2.53
C THR A 383 -10.22 0.95 -3.16
N LEU A 384 -9.43 0.24 -3.97
CA LEU A 384 -9.90 -0.98 -4.62
C LEU A 384 -10.35 -2.02 -3.59
N GLY A 385 -9.54 -2.27 -2.57
CA GLY A 385 -9.82 -3.29 -1.54
C GLY A 385 -11.09 -2.99 -0.76
N TRP A 386 -11.27 -1.77 -0.28
CA TRP A 386 -12.45 -1.36 0.47
C TRP A 386 -13.73 -1.40 -0.37
N GLN A 387 -13.69 -0.87 -1.58
CA GLN A 387 -14.85 -0.88 -2.47
C GLN A 387 -15.20 -2.30 -2.96
N TRP A 388 -14.19 -3.15 -3.21
CA TRP A 388 -14.42 -4.55 -3.54
C TRP A 388 -15.16 -5.29 -2.43
N VAL A 389 -14.70 -5.11 -1.18
CA VAL A 389 -15.37 -5.70 -0.01
C VAL A 389 -16.75 -5.08 0.18
N ALA A 390 -16.92 -3.77 0.05
CA ALA A 390 -18.22 -3.10 0.16
C ALA A 390 -19.20 -3.54 -0.93
N GLY A 391 -18.73 -4.01 -2.07
CA GLY A 391 -19.54 -4.47 -3.20
C GLY A 391 -19.80 -3.40 -4.25
N CYS A 392 -19.32 -2.17 -4.05
CA CYS A 392 -19.45 -1.05 -4.97
C CYS A 392 -18.25 -0.87 -5.90
N GLY A 393 -17.19 -1.68 -5.76
CA GLY A 393 -15.95 -1.56 -6.51
C GLY A 393 -15.94 -2.32 -7.82
N ALA A 394 -14.88 -2.11 -8.60
CA ALA A 394 -14.59 -2.89 -9.78
C ALA A 394 -14.37 -4.37 -9.42
N ASP A 395 -14.81 -5.27 -10.31
CA ASP A 395 -14.71 -6.73 -10.14
C ASP A 395 -15.39 -7.29 -8.86
N ALA A 396 -16.26 -6.51 -8.21
CA ALA A 396 -16.99 -6.91 -7.01
C ALA A 396 -18.22 -7.81 -7.31
N ALA A 397 -18.70 -7.80 -8.55
CA ALA A 397 -19.79 -8.64 -9.03
C ALA A 397 -19.32 -10.08 -9.35
N PRO A 398 -20.22 -11.08 -9.52
CA PRO A 398 -21.68 -10.90 -9.55
C PRO A 398 -22.39 -11.01 -8.18
N TYR A 399 -21.68 -11.27 -7.09
CA TYR A 399 -22.31 -11.57 -5.81
C TYR A 399 -22.00 -10.51 -4.74
N PHE A 400 -23.03 -10.05 -4.06
CA PHE A 400 -22.87 -9.27 -2.81
C PHE A 400 -22.41 -10.20 -1.69
N ARG A 401 -21.11 -10.38 -1.58
CA ARG A 401 -20.48 -11.35 -0.69
C ARG A 401 -20.37 -10.77 0.73
N VAL A 402 -21.01 -11.42 1.69
CA VAL A 402 -20.82 -11.14 3.13
C VAL A 402 -19.99 -12.28 3.70
N PHE A 403 -18.79 -11.97 4.19
CA PHE A 403 -17.93 -12.99 4.78
C PHE A 403 -18.51 -13.42 6.14
N ASN A 404 -18.54 -14.73 6.37
CA ASN A 404 -18.78 -15.26 7.72
C ASN A 404 -17.43 -15.35 8.45
N PRO A 405 -17.16 -14.52 9.45
CA PRO A 405 -15.84 -14.46 10.09
C PRO A 405 -15.47 -15.76 10.81
N VAL A 406 -16.43 -16.49 11.35
CA VAL A 406 -16.22 -17.79 12.00
C VAL A 406 -15.79 -18.84 10.98
N ALA A 407 -16.51 -18.95 9.86
CA ALA A 407 -16.16 -19.88 8.80
C ALA A 407 -14.77 -19.53 8.17
N GLN A 408 -14.43 -18.24 8.09
CA GLN A 408 -13.10 -17.80 7.65
C GLN A 408 -12.02 -18.20 8.67
N ALA A 409 -12.27 -18.04 9.98
CA ALA A 409 -11.33 -18.45 11.02
C ALA A 409 -11.08 -19.98 10.98
N HIS A 410 -12.14 -20.80 10.93
CA HIS A 410 -12.00 -22.25 10.80
C HIS A 410 -11.21 -22.68 9.55
N LYS A 411 -11.39 -21.97 8.43
CA LYS A 411 -10.73 -22.30 7.17
C LYS A 411 -9.24 -21.91 7.16
N PHE A 412 -8.90 -20.71 7.67
CA PHE A 412 -7.59 -20.10 7.46
C PHE A 412 -6.72 -20.05 8.72
N ASP A 413 -7.30 -20.29 9.90
CA ASP A 413 -6.60 -20.51 11.16
C ASP A 413 -7.21 -21.68 11.93
N PRO A 414 -7.27 -22.90 11.34
CA PRO A 414 -8.00 -24.05 11.91
C PRO A 414 -7.48 -24.50 13.28
N GLN A 415 -6.23 -24.18 13.60
CA GLN A 415 -5.60 -24.50 14.87
C GLN A 415 -5.60 -23.32 15.86
N GLY A 416 -6.10 -22.15 15.46
CA GLY A 416 -6.16 -20.96 16.29
C GLY A 416 -4.80 -20.34 16.63
N VAL A 417 -3.77 -20.60 15.83
CA VAL A 417 -2.40 -20.08 16.08
C VAL A 417 -2.36 -18.57 15.95
N TYR A 418 -2.99 -18.04 14.91
CA TYR A 418 -3.10 -16.59 14.70
C TYR A 418 -3.94 -15.92 15.79
N LEU A 419 -5.07 -16.51 16.13
CA LEU A 419 -5.95 -16.01 17.19
C LEU A 419 -5.24 -15.96 18.54
N ARG A 420 -4.55 -17.06 18.94
CA ARG A 420 -3.81 -17.11 20.22
C ARG A 420 -2.69 -16.08 20.30
N ARG A 421 -2.05 -15.77 19.17
CA ARG A 421 -0.98 -14.75 19.12
C ARG A 421 -1.51 -13.35 19.44
N TRP A 422 -2.67 -13.00 18.90
CA TRP A 422 -3.20 -11.63 18.97
C TRP A 422 -4.30 -11.42 20.02
N LEU A 423 -4.81 -12.51 20.59
CA LEU A 423 -5.83 -12.50 21.65
C LEU A 423 -5.32 -13.28 22.86
N PRO A 424 -4.35 -12.74 23.62
CA PRO A 424 -3.73 -13.45 24.74
C PRO A 424 -4.75 -13.82 25.82
N GLU A 425 -5.81 -13.05 26.01
CA GLU A 425 -6.90 -13.35 26.95
C GLU A 425 -7.70 -14.61 26.57
N LEU A 426 -7.64 -15.06 25.32
CA LEU A 426 -8.24 -16.30 24.84
C LEU A 426 -7.21 -17.42 24.58
N ALA A 427 -5.94 -17.22 24.91
CA ALA A 427 -4.85 -18.15 24.54
C ALA A 427 -5.09 -19.57 25.06
N HIS A 428 -5.72 -19.73 26.23
CA HIS A 428 -6.01 -21.01 26.86
C HIS A 428 -7.41 -21.55 26.56
N ALA A 429 -8.23 -20.83 25.78
CA ALA A 429 -9.55 -21.29 25.43
C ALA A 429 -9.51 -22.59 24.61
N PRO A 430 -10.42 -23.54 24.82
CA PRO A 430 -10.61 -24.68 23.94
C PRO A 430 -10.84 -24.23 22.50
N LEU A 431 -10.31 -24.96 21.53
CA LEU A 431 -10.31 -24.54 20.13
C LEU A 431 -11.70 -24.18 19.57
N PRO A 432 -12.81 -24.92 19.86
CA PRO A 432 -14.14 -24.50 19.40
C PRO A 432 -14.58 -23.18 19.99
N LEU A 433 -14.27 -22.90 21.25
CA LEU A 433 -14.59 -21.66 21.94
C LEU A 433 -13.65 -20.50 21.56
N LEU A 434 -12.43 -20.79 21.14
CA LEU A 434 -11.52 -19.79 20.63
C LEU A 434 -12.08 -19.07 19.39
N HIS A 435 -12.78 -19.80 18.52
CA HIS A 435 -13.42 -19.24 17.34
C HIS A 435 -14.76 -18.58 17.61
N GLU A 436 -15.48 -19.04 18.64
CA GLU A 436 -16.82 -18.58 19.01
C GLU A 436 -16.98 -18.43 20.55
N PRO A 437 -16.19 -17.54 21.19
CA PRO A 437 -16.14 -17.43 22.65
C PRO A 437 -17.48 -17.06 23.28
N TRP A 438 -18.37 -16.42 22.55
CA TRP A 438 -19.71 -16.07 23.01
C TRP A 438 -20.64 -17.26 23.29
N LYS A 439 -20.24 -18.46 22.85
CA LYS A 439 -21.01 -19.69 23.19
C LYS A 439 -20.81 -20.13 24.64
N ASP A 440 -19.82 -19.58 25.35
CA ASP A 440 -19.60 -19.80 26.78
C ASP A 440 -19.56 -18.45 27.55
N PRO A 441 -20.64 -18.02 28.17
CA PRO A 441 -20.66 -16.81 28.98
C PRO A 441 -19.67 -16.82 30.16
N ALA A 442 -19.30 -17.98 30.67
CA ALA A 442 -18.31 -18.09 31.75
C ALA A 442 -16.92 -17.75 31.23
N LEU A 443 -16.56 -18.24 30.03
CA LEU A 443 -15.32 -17.89 29.36
C LEU A 443 -15.21 -16.38 29.14
N LEU A 444 -16.27 -15.72 28.62
CA LEU A 444 -16.27 -14.27 28.40
C LEU A 444 -16.03 -13.49 29.71
N ARG A 445 -16.72 -13.89 30.81
CA ARG A 445 -16.50 -13.23 32.11
C ARG A 445 -15.09 -13.44 32.65
N HIS A 446 -14.54 -14.63 32.50
CA HIS A 446 -13.23 -14.98 33.04
C HIS A 446 -12.09 -14.33 32.23
N SER A 447 -12.20 -14.34 30.91
CA SER A 447 -11.18 -13.76 30.01
C SER A 447 -11.29 -12.24 29.87
N GLY A 448 -12.43 -11.64 30.18
CA GLY A 448 -12.70 -10.23 29.88
C GLY A 448 -12.85 -9.93 28.38
N TYR A 449 -12.93 -10.97 27.53
CA TYR A 449 -13.17 -10.80 26.12
C TYR A 449 -14.60 -10.33 25.85
N PRO A 450 -14.83 -9.34 24.97
CA PRO A 450 -16.16 -8.75 24.80
C PRO A 450 -17.12 -9.68 24.06
N ALA A 451 -18.41 -9.53 24.35
CA ALA A 451 -19.45 -10.12 23.52
C ALA A 451 -19.48 -9.49 22.12
N PRO A 452 -19.93 -10.22 21.08
CA PRO A 452 -20.03 -9.71 19.71
C PRO A 452 -20.87 -8.45 19.61
N LEU A 453 -20.41 -7.48 18.80
CA LEU A 453 -21.15 -6.26 18.47
C LEU A 453 -22.48 -6.56 17.77
N VAL A 454 -22.51 -7.61 16.98
CA VAL A 454 -23.69 -8.07 16.25
C VAL A 454 -23.69 -9.60 16.16
N ASP A 455 -24.87 -10.19 16.05
CA ASP A 455 -24.97 -11.58 15.61
C ASP A 455 -24.59 -11.70 14.13
N PRO A 456 -23.58 -12.51 13.77
CA PRO A 456 -23.10 -12.62 12.38
C PRO A 456 -24.17 -13.15 11.41
N GLY A 457 -25.08 -14.01 11.87
CA GLY A 457 -26.14 -14.57 11.04
C GLY A 457 -27.23 -13.55 10.73
N GLN A 458 -27.75 -12.88 11.77
CA GLN A 458 -28.79 -11.87 11.62
C GLN A 458 -28.27 -10.65 10.84
N SER A 459 -27.10 -10.15 11.16
CA SER A 459 -26.52 -8.99 10.47
C SER A 459 -26.24 -9.27 8.99
N ARG A 460 -25.86 -10.52 8.64
CA ARG A 460 -25.74 -10.95 7.25
C ARG A 460 -27.08 -10.84 6.51
N LEU A 461 -28.19 -11.30 7.13
CA LEU A 461 -29.53 -11.21 6.53
C LEU A 461 -29.94 -9.76 6.31
N GLN A 462 -29.65 -8.87 7.26
CA GLN A 462 -29.91 -7.43 7.16
C GLN A 462 -29.12 -6.79 6.01
N ALA A 463 -27.83 -7.13 5.85
CA ALA A 463 -27.01 -6.64 4.76
C ALA A 463 -27.55 -7.10 3.39
N LEU A 464 -27.98 -8.35 3.29
CA LEU A 464 -28.57 -8.89 2.05
C LEU A 464 -29.95 -8.25 1.76
N ALA A 465 -30.72 -7.89 2.77
CA ALA A 465 -31.97 -7.17 2.59
C ALA A 465 -31.71 -5.76 2.04
N ALA A 466 -30.79 -4.99 2.67
CA ALA A 466 -30.41 -3.67 2.19
C ALA A 466 -29.89 -3.69 0.74
N TYR A 467 -29.15 -4.73 0.35
CA TYR A 467 -28.70 -4.88 -1.04
C TYR A 467 -29.83 -5.21 -2.02
N ARG A 468 -30.84 -5.98 -1.58
CA ARG A 468 -32.02 -6.27 -2.41
C ARG A 468 -32.86 -5.03 -2.67
N ASP A 469 -32.99 -4.16 -1.64
CA ASP A 469 -33.70 -2.89 -1.77
C ASP A 469 -33.02 -1.99 -2.80
N LEU A 470 -31.68 -1.87 -2.74
CA LEU A 470 -30.88 -1.13 -3.71
C LEU A 470 -31.08 -1.58 -5.19
N ARG A 471 -31.47 -2.82 -5.41
CA ARG A 471 -31.69 -3.37 -6.78
C ARG A 471 -33.11 -3.17 -7.27
N ARG A 472 -34.04 -2.73 -6.43
CA ARG A 472 -35.43 -2.49 -6.78
C ARG A 472 -35.72 -1.03 -7.14
N ASP A 473 -34.90 -0.15 -6.62
CA ASP A 473 -34.87 1.28 -6.96
C ASP A 473 -33.95 1.50 -8.20
#